data_2adc8a61f8b19ad5c3241112538b6524
#
_entry.id   2adc8a61f8b19ad5c3241112538b6524
#
_cell.length_a   1.000
_cell.length_b   1.000
_cell.length_c   1.000
_cell.angle_alpha   90.00
_cell.angle_beta   90.00
_cell.angle_gamma   90.00
#
_symmetry.space_group_name_H-M   'P 1'
#
loop_
_entity.id
_entity.type
_entity.pdbx_description
1 polymer ?
#
loop_
_entity_poly.entity_id
_entity_poly.type
_entity_poly.pdbx_seq_one_letter_code
_entity_poly.pdbx_strand_id
1 'polypeptide(L)'
;MTFIKYQHVQHFGADETEGLTDGVCYIFPKMDGSNMCAYTEDGEIRCMSRNCILDGDHPFTRYVKGHPEIGRILKENPGIRLYGEWMTPHAVRSYTADTWEHWFVFEVCSENKHLEHMTQTGEILTCEGEYYIPYDIYSRLLDDYGVDYIPPLAVID
;
A
#
# COMPACT_ATOMS: atom_id res chain seq x y z
N MET A 1 -3.90 -8.26 -14.94
CA MET A 1 -4.59 -7.69 -13.75
C MET A 1 -5.62 -6.69 -14.20
N THR A 2 -6.77 -6.69 -13.58
CA THR A 2 -7.86 -5.78 -13.90
C THR A 2 -7.99 -4.70 -12.83
N PHE A 3 -8.66 -3.61 -13.18
CA PHE A 3 -9.07 -2.61 -12.21
C PHE A 3 -9.89 -3.23 -11.08
N ILE A 4 -9.48 -3.00 -9.83
CA ILE A 4 -10.19 -3.42 -8.63
C ILE A 4 -10.45 -2.17 -7.79
N LYS A 5 -11.74 -1.83 -7.64
CA LYS A 5 -12.13 -0.69 -6.81
C LYS A 5 -11.74 -0.95 -5.35
N TYR A 6 -11.05 0.00 -4.74
CA TYR A 6 -10.73 -0.11 -3.32
C TYR A 6 -12.00 -0.04 -2.46
N GLN A 7 -12.11 -0.94 -1.50
CA GLN A 7 -13.27 -1.01 -0.61
C GLN A 7 -13.35 0.18 0.35
N HIS A 8 -14.55 0.44 0.88
CA HIS A 8 -14.72 1.41 1.95
C HIS A 8 -14.22 0.84 3.28
N VAL A 9 -13.49 1.67 4.04
CA VAL A 9 -13.14 1.37 5.42
C VAL A 9 -14.39 1.56 6.28
N GLN A 10 -14.78 0.56 7.05
CA GLN A 10 -15.93 0.59 7.94
C GLN A 10 -15.62 1.35 9.23
N HIS A 11 -16.66 1.88 9.88
CA HIS A 11 -16.52 2.48 11.20
C HIS A 11 -16.35 1.40 12.25
N PHE A 12 -15.49 1.67 13.23
CA PHE A 12 -15.36 0.78 14.40
C PHE A 12 -16.69 0.64 15.13
N GLY A 13 -17.09 -0.59 15.42
CA GLY A 13 -18.38 -0.92 16.04
C GLY A 13 -19.53 -1.23 15.05
N ALA A 14 -19.27 -1.19 13.73
CA ALA A 14 -20.18 -1.76 12.74
C ALA A 14 -20.10 -3.30 12.78
N ASP A 15 -21.18 -3.97 12.34
CA ASP A 15 -21.26 -5.45 12.37
C ASP A 15 -20.11 -6.09 11.58
N GLU A 16 -19.67 -5.45 10.50
CA GLU A 16 -18.56 -5.92 9.66
C GLU A 16 -17.19 -5.83 10.35
N THR A 17 -17.12 -5.13 11.49
CA THR A 17 -15.89 -4.99 12.29
C THR A 17 -15.90 -5.85 13.57
N GLU A 18 -16.87 -6.74 13.71
CA GLU A 18 -16.91 -7.70 14.82
C GLU A 18 -15.65 -8.59 14.79
N GLY A 19 -15.01 -8.77 15.95
CA GLY A 19 -13.76 -9.52 16.06
C GLY A 19 -12.50 -8.77 15.62
N LEU A 20 -12.60 -7.53 15.13
CA LEU A 20 -11.43 -6.74 14.68
C LEU A 20 -10.37 -6.54 15.79
N THR A 21 -10.79 -6.59 17.05
CA THR A 21 -9.90 -6.42 18.21
C THR A 21 -9.48 -7.77 18.85
N ASP A 22 -9.76 -8.88 18.19
CA ASP A 22 -9.34 -10.19 18.67
C ASP A 22 -7.89 -10.45 18.23
N GLY A 23 -6.94 -10.47 19.18
CA GLY A 23 -5.52 -10.61 18.94
C GLY A 23 -4.82 -9.25 18.68
N VAL A 24 -3.66 -9.33 18.01
CA VAL A 24 -2.82 -8.14 17.78
C VAL A 24 -3.49 -7.16 16.81
N CYS A 25 -3.72 -5.93 17.27
CA CYS A 25 -4.28 -4.84 16.49
C CYS A 25 -3.23 -3.76 16.20
N TYR A 26 -3.12 -3.35 14.95
CA TYR A 26 -2.32 -2.20 14.53
C TYR A 26 -3.24 -0.99 14.33
N ILE A 27 -2.94 0.11 15.00
CA ILE A 27 -3.70 1.36 14.89
C ILE A 27 -2.91 2.35 14.03
N PHE A 28 -3.44 2.70 12.87
CA PHE A 28 -2.79 3.60 11.92
C PHE A 28 -3.41 5.00 11.94
N PRO A 29 -2.62 6.06 11.66
CA PRO A 29 -3.20 7.37 11.38
C PRO A 29 -3.97 7.32 10.07
N LYS A 30 -5.17 7.91 10.05
CA LYS A 30 -5.91 8.12 8.81
C LYS A 30 -5.43 9.41 8.15
N MET A 31 -4.53 9.29 7.20
CA MET A 31 -4.05 10.43 6.42
C MET A 31 -5.15 10.94 5.46
N ASP A 32 -5.11 12.23 5.16
CA ASP A 32 -6.11 12.91 4.33
C ASP A 32 -5.50 13.37 3.01
N GLY A 33 -5.49 12.49 2.06
CA GLY A 33 -5.03 12.70 0.69
C GLY A 33 -5.95 11.96 -0.29
N SER A 34 -5.37 11.27 -1.25
CA SER A 34 -6.09 10.47 -2.24
C SER A 34 -5.61 9.03 -2.26
N ASN A 35 -6.55 8.09 -2.23
CA ASN A 35 -6.24 6.67 -2.36
C ASN A 35 -5.73 6.38 -3.78
N MET A 36 -4.50 5.88 -3.87
CA MET A 36 -3.85 5.51 -5.12
C MET A 36 -3.24 4.11 -5.00
N CYS A 37 -3.17 3.43 -6.14
CA CYS A 37 -2.60 2.09 -6.22
C CYS A 37 -1.62 2.02 -7.39
N ALA A 38 -0.52 1.29 -7.19
CA ALA A 38 0.41 0.88 -8.23
C ALA A 38 0.47 -0.65 -8.31
N TYR A 39 0.49 -1.19 -9.52
CA TYR A 39 0.52 -2.62 -9.81
C TYR A 39 1.14 -2.89 -11.18
N THR A 40 1.34 -4.14 -11.54
CA THR A 40 1.78 -4.52 -12.89
C THR A 40 0.66 -5.17 -13.68
N GLU A 41 0.60 -4.85 -14.98
CA GLU A 41 -0.27 -5.47 -15.96
C GLU A 41 0.53 -5.71 -17.23
N ASP A 42 0.57 -6.95 -17.71
CA ASP A 42 1.36 -7.34 -18.89
C ASP A 42 2.84 -6.90 -18.81
N GLY A 43 3.42 -6.94 -17.61
CA GLY A 43 4.80 -6.53 -17.33
C GLY A 43 5.02 -5.03 -17.22
N GLU A 44 3.99 -4.22 -17.45
CA GLU A 44 4.04 -2.77 -17.35
C GLU A 44 3.44 -2.27 -16.02
N ILE A 45 4.02 -1.21 -15.48
CA ILE A 45 3.50 -0.56 -14.27
C ILE A 45 2.27 0.25 -14.64
N ARG A 46 1.19 -0.01 -13.92
CA ARG A 46 -0.07 0.72 -14.00
C ARG A 46 -0.36 1.42 -12.68
N CYS A 47 -1.02 2.56 -12.79
CA CYS A 47 -1.49 3.33 -11.64
C CYS A 47 -3.01 3.50 -11.73
N MET A 48 -3.66 3.50 -10.57
CA MET A 48 -5.09 3.77 -10.49
C MET A 48 -5.43 4.57 -9.24
N SER A 49 -6.53 5.32 -9.32
CA SER A 49 -7.21 5.88 -8.17
C SER A 49 -8.26 4.89 -7.66
N ARG A 50 -9.00 5.26 -6.62
CA ARG A 50 -10.15 4.46 -6.15
C ARG A 50 -11.16 4.18 -7.27
N ASN A 51 -11.30 5.07 -8.24
CA ASN A 51 -12.41 5.05 -9.20
C ASN A 51 -12.01 4.77 -10.64
N CYS A 52 -10.75 4.94 -11.01
CA CYS A 52 -10.31 4.77 -12.40
C CYS A 52 -8.82 4.47 -12.53
N ILE A 53 -8.44 3.90 -13.67
CA ILE A 53 -7.05 3.77 -14.11
C ILE A 53 -6.57 5.17 -14.52
N LEU A 54 -5.34 5.51 -14.12
CA LEU A 54 -4.71 6.80 -14.40
C LEU A 54 -3.90 6.75 -15.69
N ASP A 55 -3.88 7.86 -16.41
CA ASP A 55 -3.01 8.02 -17.58
C ASP A 55 -1.55 8.30 -17.19
N GLY A 56 -0.67 8.34 -18.22
CA GLY A 56 0.77 8.53 -18.03
C GLY A 56 1.18 9.92 -17.54
N ASP A 57 0.31 10.90 -17.70
CA ASP A 57 0.57 12.31 -17.35
C ASP A 57 0.04 12.70 -15.97
N HIS A 58 -0.73 11.81 -15.33
CA HIS A 58 -1.21 12.05 -13.97
C HIS A 58 -0.03 12.24 -12.99
N PRO A 59 -0.08 13.22 -12.05
CA PRO A 59 1.01 13.49 -11.11
C PRO A 59 1.48 12.27 -10.34
N PHE A 60 0.56 11.42 -9.89
CA PHE A 60 0.91 10.17 -9.21
C PHE A 60 1.64 9.18 -10.13
N THR A 61 1.21 9.04 -11.39
CA THR A 61 1.90 8.16 -12.34
C THR A 61 3.33 8.64 -12.61
N ARG A 62 3.54 9.96 -12.71
CA ARG A 62 4.89 10.54 -12.83
C ARG A 62 5.73 10.29 -11.57
N TYR A 63 5.13 10.40 -10.40
CA TYR A 63 5.80 10.08 -9.14
C TYR A 63 6.29 8.62 -9.12
N VAL A 64 5.43 7.67 -9.46
CA VAL A 64 5.78 6.24 -9.52
C VAL A 64 6.91 5.98 -10.52
N LYS A 65 6.87 6.62 -11.69
CA LYS A 65 7.94 6.53 -12.70
C LYS A 65 9.27 7.11 -12.21
N GLY A 66 9.23 8.14 -11.39
CA GLY A 66 10.40 8.79 -10.80
C GLY A 66 11.00 8.05 -9.59
N HIS A 67 10.35 6.99 -9.11
CA HIS A 67 10.76 6.21 -7.94
C HIS A 67 11.01 4.75 -8.34
N PRO A 68 12.23 4.41 -8.81
CA PRO A 68 12.53 3.08 -9.37
C PRO A 68 12.34 1.95 -8.38
N GLU A 69 12.45 2.20 -7.08
CA GLU A 69 12.18 1.24 -5.99
C GLU A 69 10.74 0.69 -6.06
N ILE A 70 9.75 1.54 -6.41
CA ILE A 70 8.35 1.11 -6.59
C ILE A 70 8.24 0.17 -7.80
N GLY A 71 8.94 0.50 -8.88
CA GLY A 71 8.98 -0.37 -10.06
C GLY A 71 9.63 -1.72 -9.77
N ARG A 72 10.71 -1.73 -8.98
CA ARG A 72 11.42 -2.96 -8.62
C ARG A 72 10.55 -3.89 -7.79
N ILE A 73 9.96 -3.41 -6.69
CA ILE A 73 9.11 -4.26 -5.85
C ILE A 73 7.97 -4.90 -6.64
N LEU A 74 7.32 -4.13 -7.53
CA LEU A 74 6.22 -4.63 -8.35
C LEU A 74 6.64 -5.66 -9.39
N LYS A 75 7.81 -5.51 -10.00
CA LYS A 75 8.33 -6.42 -11.02
C LYS A 75 8.92 -7.69 -10.44
N GLU A 76 9.57 -7.58 -9.29
CA GLU A 76 10.21 -8.71 -8.61
C GLU A 76 9.20 -9.55 -7.81
N ASN A 77 8.02 -8.99 -7.51
CA ASN A 77 6.94 -9.69 -6.81
C ASN A 77 5.65 -9.67 -7.63
N PRO A 78 5.55 -10.51 -8.69
CA PRO A 78 4.38 -10.53 -9.56
C PRO A 78 3.09 -10.80 -8.78
N GLY A 79 2.03 -10.08 -9.10
CA GLY A 79 0.74 -10.17 -8.41
C GLY A 79 0.57 -9.22 -7.23
N ILE A 80 1.63 -8.51 -6.83
CA ILE A 80 1.55 -7.51 -5.76
C ILE A 80 0.84 -6.25 -6.26
N ARG A 81 -0.04 -5.71 -5.41
CA ARG A 81 -0.62 -4.37 -5.50
C ARG A 81 -0.23 -3.58 -4.27
N LEU A 82 0.23 -2.36 -4.49
CA LEU A 82 0.52 -1.41 -3.42
C LEU A 82 -0.57 -0.36 -3.39
N TYR A 83 -1.30 -0.26 -2.29
CA TYR A 83 -2.24 0.82 -2.02
C TYR A 83 -1.62 1.81 -1.04
N GLY A 84 -1.81 3.10 -1.30
CA GLY A 84 -1.28 4.14 -0.44
C GLY A 84 -2.01 5.46 -0.60
N GLU A 85 -1.70 6.37 0.31
CA GLU A 85 -2.25 7.72 0.31
C GLU A 85 -1.31 8.66 -0.43
N TRP A 86 -1.80 9.23 -1.52
CA TRP A 86 -1.14 10.28 -2.29
C TRP A 86 -1.46 11.62 -1.67
N MET A 87 -0.44 12.29 -1.13
CA MET A 87 -0.62 13.49 -0.34
C MET A 87 -0.70 14.74 -1.23
N THR A 88 -1.92 15.16 -1.48
CA THR A 88 -2.25 16.46 -2.06
C THR A 88 -3.15 17.23 -1.10
N PRO A 89 -3.11 18.59 -1.11
CA PRO A 89 -3.94 19.38 -0.20
C PRO A 89 -5.44 19.01 -0.36
N HIS A 90 -6.02 18.57 0.75
CA HIS A 90 -7.42 18.20 0.87
C HIS A 90 -8.07 18.96 2.03
N ALA A 91 -8.86 18.31 2.90
CA ALA A 91 -9.48 18.99 4.04
C ALA A 91 -8.45 19.34 5.14
N VAL A 92 -7.55 18.41 5.45
CA VAL A 92 -6.45 18.63 6.39
C VAL A 92 -5.23 19.18 5.66
N ARG A 93 -4.74 20.34 6.09
CA ARG A 93 -3.61 21.04 5.46
C ARG A 93 -2.44 21.31 6.41
N SER A 94 -2.46 20.72 7.60
CA SER A 94 -1.46 20.92 8.64
C SER A 94 -0.26 19.96 8.58
N TYR A 95 -0.09 19.26 7.47
CA TYR A 95 1.09 18.42 7.24
C TYR A 95 2.33 19.26 6.96
N THR A 96 3.50 18.72 7.25
CA THR A 96 4.78 19.34 6.94
C THR A 96 5.00 19.40 5.42
N ALA A 97 5.84 20.33 4.97
CA ALA A 97 6.01 20.60 3.54
C ALA A 97 6.54 19.38 2.74
N ASP A 98 7.35 18.54 3.36
CA ASP A 98 7.92 17.32 2.80
C ASP A 98 6.90 16.17 2.64
N THR A 99 5.72 16.30 3.24
CA THR A 99 4.63 15.33 3.09
C THR A 99 3.91 15.48 1.75
N TRP A 100 3.86 16.69 1.19
CA TRP A 100 3.11 16.98 -0.03
C TRP A 100 3.76 16.37 -1.27
N GLU A 101 2.91 15.94 -2.20
CA GLU A 101 3.33 15.25 -3.44
C GLU A 101 4.19 14.01 -3.14
N HIS A 102 3.89 13.34 -2.03
CA HIS A 102 4.51 12.10 -1.60
C HIS A 102 3.45 11.01 -1.42
N TRP A 103 3.86 9.75 -1.58
CA TRP A 103 2.98 8.61 -1.47
C TRP A 103 3.43 7.68 -0.36
N PHE A 104 2.49 7.34 0.53
CA PHE A 104 2.74 6.46 1.66
C PHE A 104 1.87 5.22 1.54
N VAL A 105 2.48 4.06 1.37
CA VAL A 105 1.76 2.79 1.29
C VAL A 105 1.11 2.47 2.64
N PHE A 106 -0.13 2.02 2.61
CA PHE A 106 -0.85 1.59 3.82
C PHE A 106 -1.38 0.16 3.71
N GLU A 107 -1.31 -0.45 2.53
CA GLU A 107 -1.77 -1.82 2.33
C GLU A 107 -1.05 -2.46 1.14
N VAL A 108 -0.71 -3.71 1.30
CA VAL A 108 -0.11 -4.55 0.26
C VAL A 108 -0.99 -5.77 0.05
N CYS A 109 -1.39 -6.02 -1.20
CA CYS A 109 -2.19 -7.18 -1.56
C CYS A 109 -1.44 -8.07 -2.53
N SER A 110 -1.68 -9.38 -2.46
CA SER A 110 -1.20 -10.35 -3.43
C SER A 110 -2.38 -11.02 -4.14
N GLU A 111 -2.53 -10.79 -5.44
CA GLU A 111 -3.58 -11.43 -6.24
C GLU A 111 -3.38 -12.95 -6.34
N ASN A 112 -2.14 -13.41 -6.25
CA ASN A 112 -1.78 -14.81 -6.26
C ASN A 112 -1.94 -15.47 -4.89
N LYS A 113 -2.29 -14.71 -3.84
CA LYS A 113 -2.31 -15.15 -2.44
C LYS A 113 -1.00 -15.83 -2.03
N HIS A 114 0.09 -15.30 -2.53
CA HIS A 114 1.44 -15.80 -2.30
C HIS A 114 2.43 -14.65 -2.27
N LEU A 115 3.34 -14.68 -1.31
CA LEU A 115 4.53 -13.85 -1.24
C LEU A 115 5.69 -14.72 -0.77
N GLU A 116 6.78 -14.68 -1.50
CA GLU A 116 8.09 -15.18 -1.04
C GLU A 116 9.15 -14.20 -1.48
N HIS A 117 9.87 -13.63 -0.52
CA HIS A 117 10.91 -12.65 -0.77
C HIS A 117 12.07 -12.85 0.19
N MET A 118 13.28 -12.90 -0.33
CA MET A 118 14.49 -12.87 0.49
C MET A 118 15.03 -11.45 0.52
N THR A 119 15.10 -10.86 1.72
CA THR A 119 15.65 -9.52 1.93
C THR A 119 17.13 -9.46 1.67
N GLN A 120 17.69 -8.25 1.51
CA GLN A 120 19.12 -8.02 1.34
C GLN A 120 19.94 -8.52 2.54
N THR A 121 19.33 -8.63 3.73
CA THR A 121 19.96 -9.17 4.94
C THR A 121 19.81 -10.69 5.09
N GLY A 122 19.15 -11.36 4.12
CA GLY A 122 18.97 -12.81 4.09
C GLY A 122 17.75 -13.32 4.87
N GLU A 123 16.86 -12.43 5.34
CA GLU A 123 15.57 -12.82 5.92
C GLU A 123 14.62 -13.30 4.82
N ILE A 124 13.89 -14.38 5.06
CA ILE A 124 12.87 -14.87 4.15
C ILE A 124 11.50 -14.42 4.66
N LEU A 125 10.82 -13.60 3.86
CA LEU A 125 9.45 -13.16 4.10
C LEU A 125 8.50 -14.04 3.31
N THR A 126 7.54 -14.68 3.98
CA THR A 126 6.56 -15.56 3.33
C THR A 126 5.15 -15.25 3.79
N CYS A 127 4.19 -15.32 2.87
CA CYS A 127 2.77 -15.25 3.15
C CYS A 127 2.03 -16.14 2.15
N GLU A 128 1.22 -17.08 2.63
CA GLU A 128 0.52 -18.06 1.82
C GLU A 128 -0.98 -18.03 2.11
N GLY A 129 -1.78 -18.11 1.05
CA GLY A 129 -3.24 -18.18 1.15
C GLY A 129 -3.95 -16.86 1.42
N GLU A 130 -3.21 -15.78 1.69
CA GLU A 130 -3.76 -14.48 2.06
C GLU A 130 -3.70 -13.49 0.89
N TYR A 131 -4.82 -12.84 0.61
CA TYR A 131 -4.88 -11.73 -0.34
C TYR A 131 -4.24 -10.47 0.26
N TYR A 132 -4.57 -10.13 1.50
CA TYR A 132 -3.99 -9.02 2.25
C TYR A 132 -2.73 -9.49 2.98
N ILE A 133 -1.59 -8.92 2.62
CA ILE A 133 -0.33 -9.22 3.29
C ILE A 133 -0.32 -8.53 4.66
N PRO A 134 -0.10 -9.25 5.76
CA PRO A 134 -0.05 -8.66 7.11
C PRO A 134 1.01 -7.55 7.23
N TYR A 135 0.74 -6.55 8.10
CA TYR A 135 1.62 -5.41 8.31
C TYR A 135 3.04 -5.80 8.67
N ASP A 136 3.20 -6.75 9.57
CA ASP A 136 4.52 -7.22 10.04
C ASP A 136 5.36 -7.86 8.92
N ILE A 137 4.74 -8.32 7.85
CA ILE A 137 5.41 -8.84 6.66
C ILE A 137 5.63 -7.72 5.64
N TYR A 138 4.58 -6.98 5.27
CA TYR A 138 4.72 -5.99 4.21
C TYR A 138 5.60 -4.80 4.61
N SER A 139 5.64 -4.42 5.88
CA SER A 139 6.52 -3.34 6.34
C SER A 139 8.00 -3.69 6.10
N ARG A 140 8.39 -4.92 6.40
CA ARG A 140 9.76 -5.40 6.13
C ARG A 140 10.07 -5.52 4.64
N LEU A 141 9.08 -5.92 3.84
CA LEU A 141 9.21 -5.94 2.38
C LEU A 141 9.44 -4.53 1.83
N LEU A 142 8.63 -3.56 2.27
CA LEU A 142 8.75 -2.16 1.85
C LEU A 142 10.07 -1.54 2.32
N ASP A 143 10.49 -1.82 3.55
CA ASP A 143 11.80 -1.39 4.07
C ASP A 143 12.96 -1.91 3.21
N ASP A 144 12.92 -3.18 2.80
CA ASP A 144 13.96 -3.79 1.98
C ASP A 144 14.11 -3.12 0.60
N TYR A 145 13.01 -2.62 0.04
CA TYR A 145 13.03 -1.86 -1.22
C TYR A 145 13.21 -0.35 -1.04
N GLY A 146 13.05 0.18 0.16
CA GLY A 146 13.06 1.62 0.44
C GLY A 146 11.80 2.35 -0.01
N VAL A 147 10.65 1.67 0.01
CA VAL A 147 9.34 2.27 -0.29
C VAL A 147 8.69 2.75 0.99
N ASP A 148 8.26 4.01 1.01
CA ASP A 148 7.66 4.62 2.19
C ASP A 148 6.24 4.08 2.46
N TYR A 149 5.94 3.90 3.74
CA TYR A 149 4.63 3.43 4.19
C TYR A 149 4.21 4.13 5.48
N ILE A 150 2.94 4.00 5.84
CA ILE A 150 2.37 4.58 7.06
C ILE A 150 2.68 3.63 8.23
N PRO A 151 3.50 4.05 9.21
CA PRO A 151 3.72 3.26 10.42
C PRO A 151 2.52 3.35 11.36
N PRO A 152 2.28 2.32 12.20
CA PRO A 152 1.22 2.38 13.19
C PRO A 152 1.54 3.39 14.30
N LEU A 153 0.50 4.02 14.83
CA LEU A 153 0.57 4.86 16.04
C LEU A 153 0.70 4.02 17.30
N ALA A 154 0.08 2.84 17.29
CA ALA A 154 0.11 1.89 18.39
C ALA A 154 -0.10 0.46 17.89
N VAL A 155 0.40 -0.48 18.67
CA VAL A 155 0.12 -1.91 18.53
C VAL A 155 -0.46 -2.37 19.86
N ILE A 156 -1.62 -3.02 19.82
CA ILE A 156 -2.37 -3.48 20.99
C ILE A 156 -2.55 -4.99 20.87
N ASP A 157 -2.36 -5.69 21.97
CA ASP A 157 -2.60 -7.11 22.09
C ASP A 157 -3.71 -7.37 23.13
#